data_f662bcb02d94b21c7948851dbbbcc578
#
_entry.id   f662bcb02d94b21c7948851dbbbcc578
#
_cell.length_a   1.000
_cell.length_b   1.000
_cell.length_c   1.000
_cell.angle_alpha   90.00
_cell.angle_beta   90.00
_cell.angle_gamma   90.00
#
_symmetry.space_group_name_H-M   'P 1'
#
loop_
_entity.id
_entity.type
_entity.pdbx_description
1 polymer ?
#
loop_
_entity_poly.entity_id
_entity_poly.type
_entity_poly.pdbx_seq_one_letter_code
_entity_poly.pdbx_strand_id
1 'polypeptide(L)'
;FNSTPDVPLLLFWTLSILCLYKAIFEDKKWFWIIAGITMGLAFNSKYTALLLQIGVLAFLIFSSKYRKLLISPWLWMGLVISVVITFPVWWWNYQNEFASFAFQSSERTSSIGKFEIKPTLFFGAVGHQLFLLLPVLFSICIVFSYKHIKKALTKFTLPSQKTLFLLAFFIPTFIGFFLISPVYWVKLNWMMPSYITGIIIAGMYISKKLLKAQLIISIVFHIAVASQVVFYFVPIKSDDTWLGWKELGEKVEKVSENDSEAFIFSIDGYKTSAQLRFFSTKTVFAQNVINQPALQFDYLGDIMDDYKGKNAFYIDSDKRYKNKEKLGELPQMITPYFESYVELDPIIVDEGTIKERKFWVFYCKNYQPKK
;
A
#
# COMPACT_ATOMS: atom_id res chain seq x y z
N PHE A 1 4.07 -1.79 -14.90
CA PHE A 1 2.78 -1.91 -14.19
C PHE A 1 3.05 -2.15 -12.71
N ASN A 2 2.62 -1.23 -11.85
CA ASN A 2 2.71 -1.43 -10.41
C ASN A 2 1.37 -2.03 -9.93
N SER A 3 1.31 -3.35 -9.81
CA SER A 3 0.11 -4.04 -9.34
C SER A 3 0.03 -3.95 -7.82
N THR A 4 -0.71 -2.97 -7.32
CA THR A 4 -0.92 -2.79 -5.88
C THR A 4 -2.30 -3.32 -5.46
N PRO A 5 -2.48 -3.71 -4.19
CA PRO A 5 -3.78 -4.11 -3.64
C PRO A 5 -4.86 -3.02 -3.75
N ASP A 6 -4.46 -1.79 -4.04
CA ASP A 6 -5.39 -0.66 -4.19
C ASP A 6 -6.24 -0.76 -5.46
N VAL A 7 -5.73 -1.39 -6.53
CA VAL A 7 -6.48 -1.54 -7.79
C VAL A 7 -7.76 -2.36 -7.58
N PRO A 8 -7.72 -3.61 -7.11
CA PRO A 8 -8.92 -4.37 -6.82
C PRO A 8 -9.74 -3.76 -5.67
N LEU A 9 -9.09 -3.14 -4.68
CA LEU A 9 -9.82 -2.42 -3.62
C LEU A 9 -10.73 -1.34 -4.19
N LEU A 10 -10.23 -0.46 -5.06
CA LEU A 10 -11.01 0.64 -5.63
C LEU A 10 -12.14 0.13 -6.54
N LEU A 11 -11.89 -0.94 -7.30
CA LEU A 11 -12.93 -1.60 -8.10
C LEU A 11 -14.08 -2.09 -7.21
N PHE A 12 -13.77 -2.93 -6.22
CA PHE A 12 -14.80 -3.50 -5.36
C PHE A 12 -15.43 -2.47 -4.43
N TRP A 13 -14.70 -1.44 -4.02
CA TRP A 13 -15.27 -0.31 -3.28
C TRP A 13 -16.30 0.45 -4.11
N THR A 14 -15.99 0.75 -5.37
CA THR A 14 -16.91 1.43 -6.28
C THR A 14 -18.17 0.61 -6.53
N LEU A 15 -18.02 -0.69 -6.79
CA LEU A 15 -19.13 -1.60 -6.96
C LEU A 15 -19.98 -1.70 -5.70
N SER A 16 -19.36 -1.74 -4.51
CA SER A 16 -20.09 -1.75 -3.24
C SER A 16 -20.95 -0.50 -3.06
N ILE A 17 -20.39 0.70 -3.33
CA ILE A 17 -21.14 1.96 -3.27
C ILE A 17 -22.33 1.95 -4.23
N LEU A 18 -22.14 1.47 -5.45
CA LEU A 18 -23.20 1.36 -6.46
C LEU A 18 -24.30 0.39 -6.01
N CYS A 19 -23.92 -0.79 -5.52
CA CYS A 19 -24.87 -1.80 -5.04
C CYS A 19 -25.65 -1.32 -3.82
N LEU A 20 -24.96 -0.69 -2.86
CA LEU A 20 -25.61 -0.09 -1.68
C LEU A 20 -26.57 1.04 -2.08
N TYR A 21 -26.20 1.87 -3.06
CA TYR A 21 -27.11 2.90 -3.57
C TYR A 21 -28.41 2.28 -4.14
N LYS A 22 -28.28 1.24 -4.97
CA LYS A 22 -29.46 0.53 -5.54
C LYS A 22 -30.29 -0.19 -4.48
N ALA A 23 -29.64 -0.81 -3.50
CA ALA A 23 -30.31 -1.47 -2.41
C ALA A 23 -31.12 -0.48 -1.54
N ILE A 24 -30.53 0.67 -1.22
CA ILE A 24 -31.10 1.63 -0.27
C ILE A 24 -32.09 2.60 -0.93
N PHE A 25 -31.72 3.19 -2.08
CA PHE A 25 -32.51 4.27 -2.69
C PHE A 25 -33.47 3.80 -3.78
N GLU A 26 -33.20 2.64 -4.42
CA GLU A 26 -34.07 2.03 -5.43
C GLU A 26 -34.86 0.83 -4.87
N ASP A 27 -34.73 0.54 -3.58
CA ASP A 27 -35.37 -0.62 -2.87
C ASP A 27 -35.13 -1.98 -3.57
N LYS A 28 -34.04 -2.12 -4.27
CA LYS A 28 -33.65 -3.37 -4.94
C LYS A 28 -32.96 -4.29 -3.94
N LYS A 29 -33.73 -5.04 -3.17
CA LYS A 29 -33.29 -5.83 -2.01
C LYS A 29 -32.13 -6.76 -2.30
N TRP A 30 -32.10 -7.41 -3.45
CA TRP A 30 -31.07 -8.37 -3.81
C TRP A 30 -29.68 -7.73 -4.08
N PHE A 31 -29.63 -6.40 -4.24
CA PHE A 31 -28.35 -5.69 -4.28
C PHE A 31 -27.62 -5.68 -2.93
N TRP A 32 -28.29 -6.02 -1.82
CA TRP A 32 -27.60 -6.25 -0.54
C TRP A 32 -26.66 -7.46 -0.60
N ILE A 33 -27.07 -8.52 -1.32
CA ILE A 33 -26.25 -9.72 -1.52
C ILE A 33 -25.00 -9.36 -2.34
N ILE A 34 -25.18 -8.65 -3.47
CA ILE A 34 -24.07 -8.23 -4.32
C ILE A 34 -23.15 -7.25 -3.57
N ALA A 35 -23.73 -6.34 -2.78
CA ALA A 35 -22.94 -5.47 -1.91
C ALA A 35 -22.10 -6.28 -0.92
N GLY A 36 -22.68 -7.31 -0.30
CA GLY A 36 -21.95 -8.23 0.59
C GLY A 36 -20.75 -8.90 -0.10
N ILE A 37 -20.96 -9.44 -1.30
CA ILE A 37 -19.90 -10.06 -2.11
C ILE A 37 -18.79 -9.04 -2.40
N THR A 38 -19.15 -7.86 -2.93
CA THR A 38 -18.15 -6.84 -3.30
C THR A 38 -17.42 -6.26 -2.10
N MET A 39 -18.08 -6.10 -0.94
CA MET A 39 -17.46 -5.67 0.31
C MET A 39 -16.48 -6.72 0.85
N GLY A 40 -16.80 -8.01 0.75
CA GLY A 40 -15.91 -9.09 1.13
C GLY A 40 -14.68 -9.16 0.21
N LEU A 41 -14.85 -9.02 -1.10
CA LEU A 41 -13.76 -8.97 -2.07
C LEU A 41 -12.87 -7.73 -1.88
N ALA A 42 -13.47 -6.58 -1.52
CA ALA A 42 -12.71 -5.39 -1.15
C ALA A 42 -11.82 -5.64 0.09
N PHE A 43 -12.34 -6.34 1.10
CA PHE A 43 -11.59 -6.70 2.29
C PHE A 43 -10.44 -7.69 1.98
N ASN A 44 -10.67 -8.68 1.14
CA ASN A 44 -9.62 -9.59 0.67
C ASN A 44 -8.52 -8.85 -0.11
N SER A 45 -8.87 -7.71 -0.74
CA SER A 45 -7.88 -6.86 -1.39
C SER A 45 -7.06 -6.05 -0.39
N LYS A 46 -7.72 -5.47 0.64
CA LYS A 46 -7.06 -4.65 1.66
C LYS A 46 -7.96 -4.45 2.88
N TYR A 47 -7.40 -4.61 4.09
CA TYR A 47 -8.14 -4.48 5.35
C TYR A 47 -8.82 -3.12 5.57
N THR A 48 -8.34 -2.05 4.91
CA THR A 48 -9.00 -0.73 4.96
C THR A 48 -10.44 -0.76 4.43
N ALA A 49 -10.83 -1.81 3.68
CA ALA A 49 -12.20 -2.01 3.25
C ALA A 49 -13.21 -2.18 4.40
N LEU A 50 -12.75 -2.43 5.64
CA LEU A 50 -13.60 -2.36 6.84
C LEU A 50 -14.31 -0.99 6.96
N LEU A 51 -13.72 0.06 6.42
CA LEU A 51 -14.36 1.39 6.39
C LEU A 51 -15.64 1.44 5.52
N LEU A 52 -15.86 0.47 4.61
CA LEU A 52 -17.14 0.34 3.91
C LEU A 52 -18.27 -0.03 4.89
N GLN A 53 -18.06 -1.04 5.73
CA GLN A 53 -19.04 -1.46 6.74
C GLN A 53 -19.31 -0.32 7.71
N ILE A 54 -18.27 0.38 8.16
CA ILE A 54 -18.39 1.58 9.00
C ILE A 54 -19.24 2.65 8.29
N GLY A 55 -19.00 2.88 7.01
CA GLY A 55 -19.78 3.83 6.19
C GLY A 55 -21.26 3.47 6.09
N VAL A 56 -21.59 2.19 5.86
CA VAL A 56 -22.97 1.69 5.86
C VAL A 56 -23.64 1.94 7.21
N LEU A 57 -23.00 1.53 8.30
CA LEU A 57 -23.53 1.71 9.66
C LEU A 57 -23.71 3.19 9.99
N ALA A 58 -22.72 4.01 9.70
CA ALA A 58 -22.78 5.47 9.93
C ALA A 58 -23.97 6.07 9.15
N PHE A 59 -24.12 5.74 7.86
CA PHE A 59 -25.25 6.22 7.09
C PHE A 59 -26.60 5.82 7.71
N LEU A 60 -26.77 4.55 8.05
CA LEU A 60 -28.04 4.05 8.59
C LEU A 60 -28.36 4.61 9.98
N ILE A 61 -27.35 4.80 10.84
CA ILE A 61 -27.52 5.38 12.18
C ILE A 61 -27.96 6.85 12.07
N PHE A 62 -27.33 7.62 11.21
CA PHE A 62 -27.63 9.05 11.08
C PHE A 62 -28.81 9.34 10.16
N SER A 63 -29.27 8.38 9.33
CA SER A 63 -30.40 8.56 8.45
C SER A 63 -31.72 8.34 9.17
N SER A 64 -32.51 9.38 9.37
CA SER A 64 -33.86 9.26 9.94
C SER A 64 -34.80 8.40 9.05
N LYS A 65 -34.63 8.49 7.72
CA LYS A 65 -35.46 7.80 6.75
C LYS A 65 -35.12 6.31 6.61
N TYR A 66 -33.83 5.98 6.60
CA TYR A 66 -33.34 4.63 6.28
C TYR A 66 -32.86 3.82 7.50
N ARG A 67 -32.93 4.38 8.71
CA ARG A 67 -32.56 3.69 9.97
C ARG A 67 -33.28 2.35 10.14
N LYS A 68 -34.49 2.23 9.64
CA LYS A 68 -35.26 0.97 9.68
C LYS A 68 -34.57 -0.21 8.98
N LEU A 69 -33.65 0.08 8.04
CA LEU A 69 -32.87 -0.97 7.38
C LEU A 69 -31.91 -1.69 8.32
N LEU A 70 -31.58 -1.12 9.50
CA LEU A 70 -30.77 -1.80 10.53
C LEU A 70 -31.39 -3.11 11.02
N ILE A 71 -32.71 -3.23 10.95
CA ILE A 71 -33.43 -4.47 11.29
C ILE A 71 -33.81 -5.29 10.06
N SER A 72 -33.37 -4.90 8.86
CA SER A 72 -33.68 -5.61 7.63
C SER A 72 -32.89 -6.92 7.52
N PRO A 73 -33.52 -8.05 7.25
CA PRO A 73 -32.80 -9.32 7.04
C PRO A 73 -31.85 -9.25 5.84
N TRP A 74 -32.15 -8.43 4.85
CA TRP A 74 -31.29 -8.24 3.66
C TRP A 74 -29.96 -7.59 3.99
N LEU A 75 -29.95 -6.59 4.88
CA LEU A 75 -28.70 -6.01 5.38
C LEU A 75 -27.81 -7.07 6.06
N TRP A 76 -28.42 -7.82 6.99
CA TRP A 76 -27.68 -8.84 7.74
C TRP A 76 -27.21 -9.97 6.87
N MET A 77 -28.02 -10.40 5.90
CA MET A 77 -27.61 -11.39 4.90
C MET A 77 -26.40 -10.88 4.08
N GLY A 78 -26.42 -9.63 3.63
CA GLY A 78 -25.28 -9.00 2.95
C GLY A 78 -24.03 -8.98 3.83
N LEU A 79 -24.16 -8.65 5.12
CA LEU A 79 -23.04 -8.66 6.06
C LEU A 79 -22.47 -10.08 6.27
N VAL A 80 -23.33 -11.08 6.44
CA VAL A 80 -22.92 -12.49 6.57
C VAL A 80 -22.16 -12.93 5.32
N ILE A 81 -22.69 -12.63 4.14
CA ILE A 81 -22.01 -12.95 2.87
C ILE A 81 -20.65 -12.26 2.81
N SER A 82 -20.55 -10.99 3.21
CA SER A 82 -19.28 -10.28 3.26
C SER A 82 -18.27 -11.02 4.15
N VAL A 83 -18.66 -11.48 5.33
CA VAL A 83 -17.81 -12.27 6.24
C VAL A 83 -17.41 -13.60 5.61
N VAL A 84 -18.35 -14.31 4.98
CA VAL A 84 -18.06 -15.59 4.30
C VAL A 84 -17.03 -15.41 3.18
N ILE A 85 -17.15 -14.35 2.38
CA ILE A 85 -16.19 -14.05 1.31
C ILE A 85 -14.81 -13.72 1.86
N THR A 86 -14.71 -13.21 3.10
CA THR A 86 -13.39 -12.94 3.72
C THR A 86 -12.72 -14.19 4.29
N PHE A 87 -13.37 -15.37 4.21
CA PHE A 87 -12.84 -16.63 4.76
C PHE A 87 -11.38 -16.94 4.36
N PRO A 88 -10.90 -16.73 3.12
CA PRO A 88 -9.51 -17.00 2.77
C PRO A 88 -8.50 -16.22 3.64
N VAL A 89 -8.80 -14.97 3.98
CA VAL A 89 -7.96 -14.14 4.86
C VAL A 89 -7.93 -14.71 6.29
N TRP A 90 -9.10 -15.10 6.82
CA TRP A 90 -9.18 -15.70 8.16
C TRP A 90 -8.47 -17.04 8.22
N TRP A 91 -8.63 -17.89 7.20
CA TRP A 91 -8.02 -19.19 7.11
C TRP A 91 -6.50 -19.10 7.04
N TRP A 92 -5.98 -18.22 6.19
CA TRP A 92 -4.54 -17.96 6.09
C TRP A 92 -3.96 -17.46 7.43
N ASN A 93 -4.63 -16.50 8.06
CA ASN A 93 -4.17 -15.99 9.37
C ASN A 93 -4.18 -17.08 10.44
N TYR A 94 -5.20 -17.93 10.46
CA TYR A 94 -5.25 -19.05 11.39
C TYR A 94 -4.07 -20.02 11.18
N GLN A 95 -3.73 -20.33 9.95
CA GLN A 95 -2.60 -21.22 9.62
C GLN A 95 -1.23 -20.58 9.91
N ASN A 96 -1.12 -19.25 9.96
CA ASN A 96 0.12 -18.50 10.13
C ASN A 96 0.11 -17.66 11.42
N GLU A 97 -0.46 -18.19 12.51
CA GLU A 97 -0.42 -17.60 13.86
C GLU A 97 -0.88 -16.13 13.90
N PHE A 98 -1.86 -15.78 13.06
CA PHE A 98 -2.40 -14.43 12.91
C PHE A 98 -1.35 -13.37 12.52
N ALA A 99 -0.30 -13.76 11.83
CA ALA A 99 0.83 -12.91 11.47
C ALA A 99 0.44 -11.60 10.80
N SER A 100 -0.51 -11.61 9.85
CA SER A 100 -0.89 -10.36 9.19
C SER A 100 -1.72 -9.42 10.09
N PHE A 101 -2.50 -9.94 11.02
CA PHE A 101 -3.19 -9.12 12.02
C PHE A 101 -2.24 -8.59 13.07
N ALA A 102 -1.27 -9.41 13.53
CA ALA A 102 -0.20 -8.98 14.43
C ALA A 102 0.61 -7.83 13.80
N PHE A 103 0.99 -7.96 12.53
CA PHE A 103 1.68 -6.89 11.80
C PHE A 103 0.87 -5.58 11.76
N GLN A 104 -0.44 -5.65 11.54
CA GLN A 104 -1.27 -4.44 11.49
C GLN A 104 -1.52 -3.81 12.85
N SER A 105 -1.57 -4.60 13.92
CA SER A 105 -1.91 -4.14 15.28
C SER A 105 -0.68 -3.80 16.12
N SER A 106 0.27 -4.71 16.29
CA SER A 106 1.40 -4.54 17.21
C SER A 106 2.63 -3.92 16.53
N GLU A 107 3.04 -4.42 15.39
CA GLU A 107 4.26 -3.94 14.74
C GLU A 107 4.11 -2.53 14.18
N ARG A 108 2.95 -2.22 13.61
CA ARG A 108 2.67 -0.85 13.16
C ARG A 108 2.44 0.12 14.30
N THR A 109 1.84 -0.32 15.41
CA THR A 109 1.60 0.54 16.56
C THR A 109 2.84 0.68 17.45
N SER A 110 3.76 -0.26 17.47
CA SER A 110 5.05 -0.13 18.16
C SER A 110 5.87 1.07 17.63
N SER A 111 5.69 1.44 16.36
CA SER A 111 6.24 2.67 15.79
C SER A 111 5.63 3.96 16.40
N ILE A 112 4.46 3.85 17.08
CA ILE A 112 3.80 4.91 17.82
C ILE A 112 4.31 4.99 19.27
N GLY A 113 5.29 4.21 19.65
CA GLY A 113 5.79 3.90 21.01
C GLY A 113 5.99 5.04 22.01
N LYS A 114 6.00 6.30 21.53
CA LYS A 114 5.73 7.51 22.32
C LYS A 114 4.72 8.33 21.53
N PHE A 115 3.56 8.59 22.10
CA PHE A 115 2.57 9.51 21.52
C PHE A 115 3.22 10.89 21.38
N GLU A 116 3.77 11.16 20.21
CA GLU A 116 4.47 12.40 19.88
C GLU A 116 3.77 13.06 18.70
N ILE A 117 3.32 14.28 18.88
CA ILE A 117 2.70 15.05 17.80
C ILE A 117 3.81 15.61 16.90
N LYS A 118 3.83 15.15 15.67
CA LYS A 118 4.78 15.58 14.62
C LYS A 118 4.06 16.34 13.51
N PRO A 119 4.04 17.68 13.57
CA PRO A 119 3.36 18.49 12.54
C PRO A 119 3.83 18.19 11.12
N THR A 120 5.08 17.78 10.94
CA THR A 120 5.64 17.40 9.64
C THR A 120 4.88 16.25 8.99
N LEU A 121 4.40 15.28 9.78
CA LEU A 121 3.59 14.15 9.26
C LEU A 121 2.22 14.63 8.77
N PHE A 122 1.60 15.56 9.48
CA PHE A 122 0.34 16.18 9.05
C PHE A 122 0.50 16.95 7.75
N PHE A 123 1.49 17.83 7.67
CA PHE A 123 1.75 18.59 6.44
C PHE A 123 2.17 17.68 5.29
N GLY A 124 2.88 16.60 5.56
CA GLY A 124 3.17 15.54 4.59
C GLY A 124 1.90 14.89 4.05
N ALA A 125 0.95 14.53 4.93
CA ALA A 125 -0.34 13.98 4.52
C ALA A 125 -1.15 14.99 3.69
N VAL A 126 -1.17 16.27 4.06
CA VAL A 126 -1.81 17.35 3.28
C VAL A 126 -1.15 17.45 1.89
N GLY A 127 0.17 17.47 1.82
CA GLY A 127 0.92 17.50 0.56
C GLY A 127 0.60 16.31 -0.35
N HIS A 128 0.55 15.10 0.20
CA HIS A 128 0.17 13.89 -0.53
C HIS A 128 -1.23 14.01 -1.15
N GLN A 129 -2.21 14.50 -0.39
CA GLN A 129 -3.58 14.61 -0.87
C GLN A 129 -3.75 15.76 -1.87
N LEU A 130 -3.01 16.85 -1.67
CA LEU A 130 -2.94 17.95 -2.63
C LEU A 130 -2.34 17.51 -3.97
N PHE A 131 -1.33 16.64 -3.92
CA PHE A 131 -0.71 16.04 -5.11
C PHE A 131 -1.68 15.12 -5.87
N LEU A 132 -2.44 14.25 -5.16
CA LEU A 132 -3.35 13.29 -5.79
C LEU A 132 -4.62 13.93 -6.33
N LEU A 133 -5.27 14.80 -5.55
CA LEU A 133 -6.55 15.45 -5.93
C LEU A 133 -6.35 16.72 -6.74
N LEU A 134 -5.14 17.27 -6.75
CA LEU A 134 -4.82 18.57 -7.25
C LEU A 134 -5.58 19.70 -6.50
N PRO A 135 -5.16 20.96 -6.63
CA PRO A 135 -5.64 22.03 -5.71
C PRO A 135 -7.15 22.23 -5.69
N VAL A 136 -7.81 22.14 -6.85
CA VAL A 136 -9.24 22.47 -6.94
C VAL A 136 -10.11 21.42 -6.26
N LEU A 137 -9.92 20.14 -6.60
CA LEU A 137 -10.69 19.05 -5.97
C LEU A 137 -10.37 18.94 -4.48
N PHE A 138 -9.09 19.04 -4.10
CA PHE A 138 -8.69 19.05 -2.70
C PHE A 138 -9.40 20.15 -1.91
N SER A 139 -9.38 21.39 -2.41
CA SER A 139 -10.04 22.51 -1.74
C SER A 139 -11.55 22.32 -1.63
N ILE A 140 -12.21 21.79 -2.67
CA ILE A 140 -13.64 21.48 -2.64
C ILE A 140 -13.94 20.43 -1.55
N CYS A 141 -13.15 19.35 -1.48
CA CYS A 141 -13.31 18.30 -0.48
C CYS A 141 -13.17 18.84 0.95
N ILE A 142 -12.17 19.68 1.20
CA ILE A 142 -11.96 20.32 2.51
C ILE A 142 -13.11 21.26 2.88
N VAL A 143 -13.46 22.19 1.98
CA VAL A 143 -14.54 23.18 2.22
C VAL A 143 -15.88 22.47 2.45
N PHE A 144 -16.16 21.45 1.65
CA PHE A 144 -17.38 20.67 1.76
C PHE A 144 -17.45 19.94 3.09
N SER A 145 -16.38 19.25 3.48
CA SER A 145 -16.27 18.56 4.76
C SER A 145 -16.50 19.53 5.93
N TYR A 146 -15.77 20.65 5.94
CA TYR A 146 -15.90 21.67 6.96
C TYR A 146 -17.34 22.20 7.10
N LYS A 147 -17.98 22.56 5.98
CA LYS A 147 -19.35 23.07 6.01
C LYS A 147 -20.35 22.08 6.59
N HIS A 148 -20.25 20.78 6.25
CA HIS A 148 -21.21 19.79 6.72
C HIS A 148 -20.93 19.34 8.15
N ILE A 149 -19.66 19.18 8.53
CA ILE A 149 -19.27 18.90 9.93
C ILE A 149 -19.69 20.07 10.83
N LYS A 150 -19.36 21.32 10.47
CA LYS A 150 -19.76 22.50 11.24
C LYS A 150 -21.28 22.57 11.41
N LYS A 151 -22.04 22.36 10.32
CA LYS A 151 -23.51 22.40 10.37
C LYS A 151 -24.09 21.28 11.25
N ALA A 152 -23.52 20.08 11.17
CA ALA A 152 -23.92 18.96 12.03
C ALA A 152 -23.65 19.24 13.51
N LEU A 153 -22.48 19.79 13.85
CA LEU A 153 -22.09 20.06 15.24
C LEU A 153 -22.79 21.30 15.85
N THR A 154 -23.01 22.36 15.05
CA THR A 154 -23.56 23.63 15.59
C THR A 154 -25.07 23.73 15.49
N LYS A 155 -25.68 23.12 14.46
CA LYS A 155 -27.12 23.23 14.17
C LYS A 155 -27.86 21.90 14.28
N PHE A 156 -27.15 20.80 14.58
CA PHE A 156 -27.71 19.44 14.63
C PHE A 156 -28.50 19.06 13.36
N THR A 157 -28.13 19.65 12.21
CA THR A 157 -28.84 19.42 10.94
C THR A 157 -27.97 18.61 9.98
N LEU A 158 -28.57 17.54 9.47
CA LEU A 158 -27.93 16.66 8.49
C LEU A 158 -28.34 17.05 7.06
N PRO A 159 -27.49 16.78 6.07
CA PRO A 159 -27.80 17.05 4.67
C PRO A 159 -28.87 16.10 4.10
N SER A 160 -29.21 16.27 2.82
CA SER A 160 -30.10 15.33 2.12
C SER A 160 -29.60 13.89 2.22
N GLN A 161 -30.49 12.91 2.17
CA GLN A 161 -30.14 11.51 2.36
C GLN A 161 -29.05 11.00 1.38
N LYS A 162 -29.11 11.45 0.12
CA LYS A 162 -28.08 11.11 -0.87
C LYS A 162 -26.72 11.74 -0.53
N THR A 163 -26.70 12.98 -0.07
CA THR A 163 -25.49 13.65 0.37
C THR A 163 -24.95 13.00 1.65
N LEU A 164 -25.81 12.65 2.60
CA LEU A 164 -25.43 11.93 3.82
C LEU A 164 -24.79 10.57 3.50
N PHE A 165 -25.35 9.85 2.53
CA PHE A 165 -24.79 8.59 2.03
C PHE A 165 -23.34 8.79 1.51
N LEU A 166 -23.14 9.73 0.62
CA LEU A 166 -21.79 10.01 0.09
C LEU A 166 -20.82 10.43 1.19
N LEU A 167 -21.27 11.26 2.14
CA LEU A 167 -20.43 11.70 3.28
C LEU A 167 -20.09 10.54 4.22
N ALA A 168 -20.97 9.59 4.42
CA ALA A 168 -20.72 8.44 5.29
C ALA A 168 -19.58 7.56 4.81
N PHE A 169 -19.30 7.53 3.50
CA PHE A 169 -18.16 6.82 2.93
C PHE A 169 -16.94 7.72 2.68
N PHE A 170 -17.13 9.05 2.69
CA PHE A 170 -16.07 10.03 2.51
C PHE A 170 -15.41 10.43 3.84
N ILE A 171 -16.20 10.93 4.79
CA ILE A 171 -15.70 11.54 6.04
C ILE A 171 -14.86 10.58 6.89
N PRO A 172 -15.31 9.35 7.20
CA PRO A 172 -14.55 8.45 8.06
C PRO A 172 -13.14 8.17 7.52
N THR A 173 -13.02 8.00 6.22
CA THR A 173 -11.73 7.71 5.57
C THR A 173 -10.91 8.98 5.41
N PHE A 174 -11.46 10.04 4.80
CA PHE A 174 -10.71 11.24 4.47
C PHE A 174 -10.30 12.04 5.70
N ILE A 175 -11.27 12.39 6.55
CA ILE A 175 -10.99 13.15 7.77
C ILE A 175 -10.34 12.28 8.85
N GLY A 176 -10.76 11.01 8.96
CA GLY A 176 -10.17 10.08 9.93
C GLY A 176 -8.67 9.94 9.76
N PHE A 177 -8.18 9.78 8.55
CA PHE A 177 -6.73 9.72 8.30
C PHE A 177 -6.03 11.05 8.55
N PHE A 178 -6.65 12.22 8.30
CA PHE A 178 -6.07 13.50 8.70
C PHE A 178 -5.97 13.64 10.22
N LEU A 179 -6.95 13.16 10.98
CA LEU A 179 -6.92 13.22 12.44
C LEU A 179 -5.80 12.39 13.06
N ILE A 180 -5.45 11.26 12.47
CA ILE A 180 -4.34 10.42 12.96
C ILE A 180 -2.98 10.82 12.39
N SER A 181 -2.94 11.61 11.31
CA SER A 181 -1.70 11.96 10.63
C SER A 181 -0.69 12.74 11.46
N PRO A 182 -1.04 13.54 12.50
CA PRO A 182 -0.05 14.17 13.36
C PRO A 182 0.82 13.20 14.17
N VAL A 183 0.31 11.99 14.43
CA VAL A 183 1.01 10.98 15.26
C VAL A 183 1.44 9.75 14.47
N TYR A 184 0.89 9.58 13.27
CA TYR A 184 1.15 8.40 12.44
C TYR A 184 1.38 8.77 10.97
N TRP A 185 2.39 8.17 10.34
CA TRP A 185 2.65 8.41 8.93
C TRP A 185 1.59 7.78 8.03
N VAL A 186 0.69 8.60 7.52
CA VAL A 186 -0.34 8.20 6.56
C VAL A 186 0.25 8.14 5.17
N LYS A 187 0.23 6.94 4.57
CA LYS A 187 0.73 6.76 3.20
C LYS A 187 -0.21 7.44 2.19
N LEU A 188 0.38 7.85 1.06
CA LEU A 188 -0.29 8.56 -0.03
C LEU A 188 -1.61 7.91 -0.48
N ASN A 189 -1.65 6.58 -0.57
CA ASN A 189 -2.77 5.81 -1.12
C ASN A 189 -3.88 5.45 -0.10
N TRP A 190 -3.71 5.75 1.19
CA TRP A 190 -4.68 5.28 2.20
C TRP A 190 -6.03 5.98 2.12
N MET A 191 -6.07 7.24 1.69
CA MET A 191 -7.31 8.00 1.54
C MET A 191 -8.01 7.78 0.18
N MET A 192 -7.37 7.11 -0.78
CA MET A 192 -7.89 6.96 -2.16
C MET A 192 -9.33 6.39 -2.22
N PRO A 193 -9.75 5.41 -1.42
CA PRO A 193 -11.13 4.92 -1.47
C PRO A 193 -12.17 6.01 -1.22
N SER A 194 -11.87 7.01 -0.39
CA SER A 194 -12.78 8.13 -0.13
C SER A 194 -13.00 9.02 -1.37
N TYR A 195 -12.05 9.05 -2.29
CA TYR A 195 -12.15 9.89 -3.47
C TYR A 195 -13.28 9.51 -4.41
N ILE A 196 -13.71 8.24 -4.39
CA ILE A 196 -14.86 7.77 -5.19
C ILE A 196 -16.10 8.61 -4.88
N THR A 197 -16.45 8.73 -3.61
CA THR A 197 -17.58 9.55 -3.18
C THR A 197 -17.24 11.03 -3.12
N GLY A 198 -15.99 11.39 -2.79
CA GLY A 198 -15.50 12.77 -2.79
C GLY A 198 -15.55 13.44 -4.14
N ILE A 199 -15.19 12.75 -5.23
CA ILE A 199 -15.28 13.27 -6.61
C ILE A 199 -16.73 13.45 -7.03
N ILE A 200 -17.63 12.52 -6.67
CA ILE A 200 -19.06 12.66 -6.93
C ILE A 200 -19.59 13.91 -6.22
N ILE A 201 -19.25 14.12 -4.97
CA ILE A 201 -19.60 15.32 -4.20
C ILE A 201 -19.03 16.56 -4.88
N ALA A 202 -17.75 16.56 -5.24
CA ALA A 202 -17.12 17.69 -5.90
C ALA A 202 -17.82 18.01 -7.22
N GLY A 203 -18.19 17.00 -8.00
CA GLY A 203 -18.94 17.17 -9.26
C GLY A 203 -20.31 17.85 -9.10
N MET A 204 -20.95 17.70 -7.92
CA MET A 204 -22.22 18.38 -7.63
C MET A 204 -22.08 19.88 -7.34
N TYR A 205 -20.89 20.33 -6.94
CA TYR A 205 -20.65 21.69 -6.44
C TYR A 205 -19.63 22.49 -7.25
N ILE A 206 -18.87 21.83 -8.13
CA ILE A 206 -17.83 22.49 -8.94
C ILE A 206 -18.45 23.41 -9.98
N SER A 207 -18.00 24.66 -10.04
CA SER A 207 -18.39 25.58 -11.12
C SER A 207 -17.69 25.22 -12.44
N LYS A 208 -18.28 25.59 -13.58
CA LYS A 208 -17.66 25.37 -14.90
C LYS A 208 -16.24 25.95 -14.99
N LYS A 209 -15.99 27.11 -14.36
CA LYS A 209 -14.67 27.76 -14.33
C LYS A 209 -13.65 26.91 -13.54
N LEU A 210 -14.04 26.43 -12.37
CA LEU A 210 -13.19 25.58 -11.53
C LEU A 210 -12.96 24.20 -12.18
N LEU A 211 -13.97 23.63 -12.82
CA LEU A 211 -13.82 22.39 -13.57
C LEU A 211 -12.81 22.53 -14.71
N LYS A 212 -12.90 23.64 -15.50
CA LYS A 212 -11.93 23.94 -16.55
C LYS A 212 -10.51 24.07 -15.98
N ALA A 213 -10.35 24.79 -14.87
CA ALA A 213 -9.05 24.92 -14.20
C ALA A 213 -8.51 23.56 -13.74
N GLN A 214 -9.35 22.72 -13.08
CA GLN A 214 -8.98 21.36 -12.66
C GLN A 214 -8.52 20.50 -13.84
N LEU A 215 -9.25 20.53 -14.96
CA LEU A 215 -8.91 19.75 -16.16
C LEU A 215 -7.57 20.19 -16.75
N ILE A 216 -7.32 21.50 -16.88
CA ILE A 216 -6.05 22.03 -17.39
C ILE A 216 -4.89 21.60 -16.49
N ILE A 217 -5.01 21.83 -15.17
CA ILE A 217 -3.99 21.43 -14.19
C ILE A 217 -3.75 19.92 -14.26
N SER A 218 -4.83 19.12 -14.35
CA SER A 218 -4.75 17.67 -14.43
C SER A 218 -4.00 17.21 -15.69
N ILE A 219 -4.31 17.77 -16.86
CA ILE A 219 -3.62 17.42 -18.12
C ILE A 219 -2.14 17.75 -18.02
N VAL A 220 -1.79 18.97 -17.61
CA VAL A 220 -0.39 19.40 -17.46
C VAL A 220 0.36 18.50 -16.48
N PHE A 221 -0.26 18.21 -15.34
CA PHE A 221 0.32 17.33 -14.31
C PHE A 221 0.55 15.92 -14.84
N HIS A 222 -0.44 15.30 -15.52
CA HIS A 222 -0.30 13.96 -16.06
C HIS A 222 0.75 13.88 -17.19
N ILE A 223 0.84 14.93 -18.03
CA ILE A 223 1.92 14.99 -19.03
C ILE A 223 3.29 15.07 -18.33
N ALA A 224 3.44 15.88 -17.29
CA ALA A 224 4.70 15.98 -16.53
C ALA A 224 5.08 14.64 -15.87
N VAL A 225 4.11 13.98 -15.24
CA VAL A 225 4.33 12.66 -14.61
C VAL A 225 4.65 11.60 -15.68
N ALA A 226 3.90 11.56 -16.78
CA ALA A 226 4.18 10.64 -17.89
C ALA A 226 5.58 10.88 -18.48
N SER A 227 5.95 12.13 -18.68
CA SER A 227 7.30 12.48 -19.14
C SER A 227 8.38 12.04 -18.14
N GLN A 228 8.16 12.21 -16.84
CA GLN A 228 9.06 11.72 -15.80
C GLN A 228 9.19 10.18 -15.84
N VAL A 229 8.09 9.45 -16.07
CA VAL A 229 8.12 7.99 -16.16
C VAL A 229 8.91 7.53 -17.39
N VAL A 230 8.76 8.20 -18.52
CA VAL A 230 9.41 7.81 -19.79
C VAL A 230 10.87 8.28 -19.85
N PHE A 231 11.14 9.50 -19.49
CA PHE A 231 12.46 10.14 -19.70
C PHE A 231 13.31 10.24 -18.43
N TYR A 232 12.70 10.02 -17.25
CA TYR A 232 13.39 10.06 -15.96
C TYR A 232 14.25 11.31 -15.72
N PHE A 233 13.71 12.48 -15.98
CA PHE A 233 14.42 13.77 -15.86
C PHE A 233 14.92 14.05 -14.42
N VAL A 234 14.14 13.62 -13.42
CA VAL A 234 14.44 13.82 -12.01
C VAL A 234 14.80 12.47 -11.39
N PRO A 235 16.08 12.20 -11.13
CA PRO A 235 16.51 10.95 -10.52
C PRO A 235 15.97 10.80 -9.09
N ILE A 236 15.37 9.65 -8.79
CA ILE A 236 14.94 9.30 -7.44
C ILE A 236 16.18 8.92 -6.62
N LYS A 237 16.38 9.57 -5.48
CA LYS A 237 17.54 9.35 -4.62
C LYS A 237 17.50 8.07 -3.79
N SER A 238 16.37 7.36 -3.80
CA SER A 238 16.19 6.10 -3.07
C SER A 238 16.09 4.91 -4.02
N ASP A 239 16.07 3.70 -3.48
CA ASP A 239 15.81 2.48 -4.26
C ASP A 239 14.32 2.30 -4.62
N ASP A 240 13.46 3.28 -4.34
CA ASP A 240 12.05 3.31 -4.73
C ASP A 240 11.87 3.75 -6.20
N THR A 241 12.76 3.38 -7.09
CA THR A 241 12.69 3.63 -8.53
C THR A 241 12.12 2.41 -9.26
N TRP A 242 11.60 2.62 -10.47
CA TRP A 242 11.13 1.54 -11.36
C TRP A 242 12.17 1.14 -12.40
N LEU A 243 13.30 1.87 -12.52
CA LEU A 243 14.33 1.63 -13.51
C LEU A 243 15.40 0.66 -13.03
N GLY A 244 16.03 0.00 -14.01
CA GLY A 244 17.23 -0.77 -13.82
C GLY A 244 17.06 -2.16 -13.20
N TRP A 245 15.90 -2.53 -12.69
CA TRP A 245 15.70 -3.81 -12.00
C TRP A 245 15.81 -5.03 -12.93
N LYS A 246 15.31 -4.92 -14.17
CA LYS A 246 15.45 -5.98 -15.17
C LYS A 246 16.91 -6.19 -15.54
N GLU A 247 17.65 -5.10 -15.80
CA GLU A 247 19.07 -5.13 -16.11
C GLU A 247 19.88 -5.71 -14.93
N LEU A 248 19.53 -5.33 -13.69
CA LEU A 248 20.13 -5.93 -12.49
C LEU A 248 19.92 -7.44 -12.48
N GLY A 249 18.67 -7.92 -12.71
CA GLY A 249 18.37 -9.34 -12.75
C GLY A 249 19.20 -10.08 -13.79
N GLU A 250 19.29 -9.56 -15.01
CA GLU A 250 20.07 -10.15 -16.10
C GLU A 250 21.60 -10.20 -15.78
N LYS A 251 22.13 -9.17 -15.13
CA LYS A 251 23.54 -9.12 -14.71
C LYS A 251 23.82 -10.06 -13.53
N VAL A 252 22.89 -10.17 -12.58
CA VAL A 252 22.98 -11.09 -11.44
C VAL A 252 22.94 -12.54 -11.92
N GLU A 253 22.07 -12.88 -12.91
CA GLU A 253 22.06 -14.22 -13.53
C GLU A 253 23.45 -14.57 -14.10
N LYS A 254 24.07 -13.67 -14.86
CA LYS A 254 25.40 -13.90 -15.44
C LYS A 254 26.48 -14.10 -14.38
N VAL A 255 26.51 -13.26 -13.34
CA VAL A 255 27.48 -13.39 -12.26
C VAL A 255 27.30 -14.70 -11.50
N SER A 256 26.08 -15.19 -11.40
CA SER A 256 25.73 -16.39 -10.66
C SER A 256 25.74 -17.68 -11.48
N GLU A 257 26.02 -17.64 -12.78
CA GLU A 257 26.11 -18.82 -13.68
C GLU A 257 27.16 -19.84 -13.21
N ASN A 258 28.26 -19.37 -12.60
CA ASN A 258 29.36 -20.23 -12.16
C ASN A 258 29.02 -21.14 -10.96
N ASP A 259 27.89 -20.90 -10.28
CA ASP A 259 27.37 -21.75 -9.20
C ASP A 259 25.85 -21.83 -9.30
N SER A 260 25.38 -22.87 -9.99
CA SER A 260 23.95 -23.07 -10.24
C SER A 260 23.14 -23.37 -8.99
N GLU A 261 23.78 -23.92 -7.95
CA GLU A 261 23.14 -24.29 -6.68
C GLU A 261 23.09 -23.12 -5.66
N ALA A 262 23.86 -22.07 -5.91
CA ALA A 262 23.87 -20.92 -5.02
C ALA A 262 22.55 -20.16 -5.09
N PHE A 263 22.09 -19.70 -3.92
CA PHE A 263 20.94 -18.83 -3.82
C PHE A 263 21.35 -17.34 -3.80
N ILE A 264 20.38 -16.46 -3.99
CA ILE A 264 20.57 -15.01 -3.97
C ILE A 264 19.86 -14.43 -2.76
N PHE A 265 20.41 -13.39 -2.13
CA PHE A 265 19.71 -12.69 -1.06
C PHE A 265 20.14 -11.21 -0.93
N SER A 266 19.27 -10.44 -0.30
CA SER A 266 19.53 -9.06 0.13
C SER A 266 18.93 -8.84 1.53
N ILE A 267 19.44 -7.87 2.28
CA ILE A 267 18.98 -7.56 3.64
C ILE A 267 18.31 -6.19 3.75
N ASP A 268 17.78 -5.66 2.67
CA ASP A 268 17.05 -4.38 2.64
C ASP A 268 15.54 -4.51 3.01
N GLY A 269 15.22 -5.49 3.80
CA GLY A 269 13.87 -5.88 4.15
C GLY A 269 13.28 -6.85 3.11
N TYR A 270 12.97 -6.38 1.93
CA TYR A 270 12.40 -7.20 0.85
C TYR A 270 12.53 -6.60 -0.55
N LYS A 271 12.96 -5.34 -0.68
CA LYS A 271 12.87 -4.60 -1.95
C LYS A 271 13.72 -5.21 -3.05
N THR A 272 15.03 -5.29 -2.84
CA THR A 272 15.97 -5.86 -3.83
C THR A 272 15.65 -7.34 -4.05
N SER A 273 15.41 -8.10 -2.98
CA SER A 273 15.06 -9.51 -3.08
C SER A 273 13.78 -9.75 -3.88
N ALA A 274 12.74 -8.94 -3.69
CA ALA A 274 11.49 -9.07 -4.46
C ALA A 274 11.68 -8.80 -5.96
N GLN A 275 12.50 -7.82 -6.31
CA GLN A 275 12.84 -7.51 -7.70
C GLN A 275 13.68 -8.63 -8.32
N LEU A 276 14.70 -9.10 -7.61
CA LEU A 276 15.54 -10.19 -8.08
C LEU A 276 14.75 -11.49 -8.24
N ARG A 277 13.84 -11.82 -7.31
CA ARG A 277 12.95 -12.98 -7.43
C ARG A 277 12.05 -12.92 -8.66
N PHE A 278 11.67 -11.72 -9.10
CA PHE A 278 10.86 -11.55 -10.30
C PHE A 278 11.67 -11.70 -11.60
N PHE A 279 12.93 -11.28 -11.61
CA PHE A 279 13.76 -11.26 -12.81
C PHE A 279 14.84 -12.36 -12.87
N SER A 280 15.00 -13.15 -11.80
CA SER A 280 15.95 -14.26 -11.74
C SER A 280 15.25 -15.62 -11.75
N THR A 281 15.92 -16.63 -12.28
CA THR A 281 15.47 -18.02 -12.26
C THR A 281 15.89 -18.74 -10.97
N LYS A 282 16.84 -18.18 -10.23
CA LYS A 282 17.37 -18.74 -8.99
C LYS A 282 16.44 -18.47 -7.81
N THR A 283 16.59 -19.27 -6.77
CA THR A 283 15.91 -19.01 -5.49
C THR A 283 16.47 -17.74 -4.87
N VAL A 284 15.58 -16.84 -4.49
CA VAL A 284 15.94 -15.57 -3.86
C VAL A 284 15.29 -15.48 -2.48
N PHE A 285 16.10 -15.25 -1.48
CA PHE A 285 15.68 -14.96 -0.11
C PHE A 285 15.84 -13.48 0.23
N ALA A 286 15.34 -13.07 1.37
CA ALA A 286 15.54 -11.75 1.93
C ALA A 286 16.34 -11.85 3.25
N GLN A 287 16.12 -10.95 4.17
CA GLN A 287 16.83 -10.94 5.46
C GLN A 287 16.47 -12.12 6.38
N ASN A 288 15.52 -12.98 6.01
CA ASN A 288 15.28 -14.26 6.70
C ASN A 288 16.50 -15.18 6.68
N VAL A 289 17.44 -15.02 5.72
CA VAL A 289 18.75 -15.69 5.72
C VAL A 289 19.53 -15.46 7.03
N ILE A 290 19.34 -14.31 7.66
CA ILE A 290 19.99 -13.93 8.91
C ILE A 290 19.01 -13.90 10.10
N ASN A 291 17.96 -14.72 10.05
CA ASN A 291 16.91 -14.84 11.08
C ASN A 291 16.24 -13.49 11.45
N GLN A 292 16.12 -12.58 10.48
CA GLN A 292 15.35 -11.35 10.67
C GLN A 292 14.01 -11.45 9.94
N PRO A 293 12.92 -10.88 10.50
CA PRO A 293 11.62 -10.90 9.86
C PRO A 293 11.66 -10.30 8.45
N ALA A 294 11.25 -11.06 7.45
CA ALA A 294 11.33 -10.70 6.04
C ALA A 294 9.98 -10.62 5.33
N LEU A 295 8.92 -10.34 6.09
CA LEU A 295 7.55 -10.22 5.59
C LEU A 295 7.09 -11.46 4.82
N GLN A 296 6.65 -11.32 3.57
CA GLN A 296 6.17 -12.46 2.78
C GLN A 296 7.24 -13.52 2.51
N PHE A 297 8.53 -13.19 2.57
CA PHE A 297 9.59 -14.17 2.37
C PHE A 297 9.62 -15.24 3.48
N ASP A 298 9.08 -14.94 4.66
CA ASP A 298 8.94 -15.91 5.76
C ASP A 298 7.81 -16.93 5.48
N TYR A 299 6.95 -16.68 4.45
CA TYR A 299 5.76 -17.47 4.14
C TYR A 299 5.77 -18.06 2.72
N LEU A 300 6.89 -17.96 1.98
CA LEU A 300 6.97 -18.45 0.59
C LEU A 300 7.19 -19.97 0.48
N GLY A 301 7.34 -20.66 1.63
CA GLY A 301 7.47 -22.11 1.68
C GLY A 301 8.90 -22.64 1.41
N ASP A 302 9.84 -21.77 1.07
CA ASP A 302 11.26 -22.16 0.92
C ASP A 302 11.87 -22.35 2.32
N ILE A 303 12.37 -23.53 2.61
CA ILE A 303 12.95 -23.88 3.91
C ILE A 303 14.44 -23.54 3.90
N MET A 304 14.87 -22.63 4.77
CA MET A 304 16.27 -22.20 4.85
C MET A 304 17.24 -23.33 5.22
N ASP A 305 16.77 -24.32 5.99
CA ASP A 305 17.58 -25.47 6.38
C ASP A 305 18.01 -26.34 5.17
N ASP A 306 17.23 -26.34 4.08
CA ASP A 306 17.56 -27.08 2.85
C ASP A 306 18.73 -26.45 2.10
N TYR A 307 19.09 -25.21 2.47
CA TYR A 307 20.21 -24.46 1.87
C TYR A 307 21.48 -24.50 2.73
N LYS A 308 21.47 -25.24 3.84
CA LYS A 308 22.67 -25.44 4.66
C LYS A 308 23.81 -26.02 3.83
N GLY A 309 24.98 -25.40 3.93
CA GLY A 309 26.17 -25.80 3.17
C GLY A 309 26.23 -25.25 1.75
N LYS A 310 25.14 -24.69 1.22
CA LYS A 310 25.15 -24.05 -0.10
C LYS A 310 25.82 -22.68 -0.04
N ASN A 311 26.25 -22.23 -1.21
CA ASN A 311 26.78 -20.88 -1.36
C ASN A 311 25.65 -19.88 -1.67
N ALA A 312 25.97 -18.59 -1.58
CA ALA A 312 25.00 -17.54 -1.87
C ALA A 312 25.65 -16.31 -2.50
N PHE A 313 24.86 -15.57 -3.25
CA PHE A 313 25.21 -14.23 -3.72
C PHE A 313 24.44 -13.21 -2.89
N TYR A 314 25.16 -12.39 -2.14
CA TYR A 314 24.59 -11.24 -1.47
C TYR A 314 24.64 -10.04 -2.39
N ILE A 315 23.49 -9.40 -2.62
CA ILE A 315 23.35 -8.24 -3.53
C ILE A 315 22.74 -7.09 -2.73
N ASP A 316 23.39 -5.93 -2.73
CA ASP A 316 22.84 -4.75 -2.06
C ASP A 316 23.20 -3.43 -2.77
N SER A 317 22.34 -2.46 -2.64
CA SER A 317 22.46 -1.15 -3.29
C SER A 317 23.47 -0.25 -2.57
N ASP A 318 24.33 0.46 -3.34
CA ASP A 318 25.25 1.49 -2.85
C ASP A 318 24.54 2.59 -2.04
N LYS A 319 23.28 2.87 -2.33
CA LYS A 319 22.50 3.89 -1.60
C LYS A 319 22.28 3.53 -0.12
N ARG A 320 22.42 2.27 0.26
CA ARG A 320 22.36 1.81 1.67
C ARG A 320 23.66 2.04 2.43
N TYR A 321 24.78 2.00 1.75
CA TYR A 321 26.11 2.23 2.34
C TYR A 321 26.39 3.73 2.42
N LYS A 322 25.78 4.39 3.40
CA LYS A 322 25.98 5.84 3.61
C LYS A 322 27.38 6.20 4.10
N ASN A 323 28.09 5.26 4.72
CA ASN A 323 29.44 5.45 5.23
C ASN A 323 30.45 4.79 4.29
N LYS A 324 31.23 5.57 3.60
CA LYS A 324 32.27 5.13 2.67
C LYS A 324 33.31 4.18 3.31
N GLU A 325 33.46 4.21 4.63
CA GLU A 325 34.40 3.35 5.39
C GLU A 325 34.03 1.87 5.43
N LYS A 326 32.78 1.54 5.01
CA LYS A 326 32.25 0.15 4.97
C LYS A 326 32.04 -0.37 3.56
N LEU A 327 32.44 0.36 2.55
CA LEU A 327 32.39 -0.09 1.15
C LEU A 327 33.48 -1.14 0.95
N GLY A 328 33.06 -2.32 0.46
CA GLY A 328 33.97 -3.44 0.23
C GLY A 328 33.98 -4.51 1.33
N GLU A 329 33.26 -4.31 2.43
CA GLU A 329 33.09 -5.33 3.48
C GLU A 329 31.67 -5.87 3.53
N LEU A 330 31.55 -7.19 3.67
CA LEU A 330 30.26 -7.82 3.95
C LEU A 330 29.72 -7.28 5.29
N PRO A 331 28.43 -6.88 5.37
CA PRO A 331 27.86 -6.43 6.65
C PRO A 331 28.10 -7.43 7.79
N GLN A 332 28.60 -6.96 8.92
CA GLN A 332 28.99 -7.79 10.06
C GLN A 332 27.86 -8.74 10.52
N MET A 333 26.60 -8.36 10.33
CA MET A 333 25.44 -9.18 10.67
C MET A 333 25.29 -10.43 9.77
N ILE A 334 25.88 -10.43 8.57
CA ILE A 334 25.86 -11.58 7.63
C ILE A 334 27.01 -12.54 7.90
N THR A 335 28.18 -12.01 8.25
CA THR A 335 29.41 -12.79 8.46
C THR A 335 29.22 -14.05 9.32
N PRO A 336 28.42 -14.06 10.40
CA PRO A 336 28.25 -15.23 11.22
C PRO A 336 27.50 -16.41 10.57
N TYR A 337 26.87 -16.18 9.43
CA TYR A 337 26.05 -17.17 8.72
C TYR A 337 26.78 -17.85 7.56
N PHE A 338 28.02 -17.44 7.27
CA PHE A 338 28.83 -18.00 6.19
C PHE A 338 30.26 -18.24 6.67
N GLU A 339 30.88 -19.29 6.15
CA GLU A 339 32.26 -19.66 6.51
C GLU A 339 33.28 -18.62 5.95
N SER A 340 33.07 -18.17 4.73
CA SER A 340 33.90 -17.17 4.08
C SER A 340 33.13 -16.40 3.02
N TYR A 341 33.68 -15.28 2.59
CA TYR A 341 33.12 -14.50 1.49
C TYR A 341 34.21 -13.88 0.62
N VAL A 342 33.84 -13.58 -0.62
CA VAL A 342 34.67 -12.89 -1.59
C VAL A 342 33.87 -11.75 -2.18
N GLU A 343 34.41 -10.54 -2.17
CA GLU A 343 33.82 -9.40 -2.90
C GLU A 343 34.06 -9.62 -4.39
N LEU A 344 33.01 -9.45 -5.17
CA LEU A 344 33.04 -9.48 -6.63
C LEU A 344 32.93 -8.07 -7.19
N ASP A 345 33.22 -7.93 -8.49
CA ASP A 345 33.01 -6.65 -9.17
C ASP A 345 31.56 -6.18 -9.01
N PRO A 346 31.37 -4.92 -8.63
CA PRO A 346 30.02 -4.39 -8.43
C PRO A 346 29.26 -4.33 -9.74
N ILE A 347 27.97 -4.61 -9.67
CA ILE A 347 27.07 -4.46 -10.81
C ILE A 347 26.65 -3.01 -10.93
N ILE A 348 26.91 -2.41 -12.07
CA ILE A 348 26.46 -1.08 -12.44
C ILE A 348 25.25 -1.22 -13.36
N VAL A 349 24.19 -0.50 -13.05
CA VAL A 349 22.91 -0.49 -13.78
C VAL A 349 22.59 0.93 -14.20
N ASP A 350 22.21 1.12 -15.46
CA ASP A 350 21.83 2.42 -15.99
C ASP A 350 20.47 2.89 -15.47
N GLU A 351 20.41 4.09 -14.91
CA GLU A 351 19.16 4.79 -14.58
C GLU A 351 18.77 5.82 -15.66
N GLY A 352 19.03 5.53 -16.94
CA GLY A 352 18.82 6.46 -18.06
C GLY A 352 19.97 7.46 -18.22
N THR A 353 19.74 8.60 -18.88
CA THR A 353 20.79 9.50 -19.38
C THR A 353 21.65 10.19 -18.33
N ILE A 354 21.39 10.03 -17.03
CA ILE A 354 21.95 10.92 -16.00
C ILE A 354 22.61 10.21 -14.82
N LYS A 355 22.36 8.94 -14.55
CA LYS A 355 22.90 8.23 -13.38
C LYS A 355 22.99 6.73 -13.55
N GLU A 356 24.05 6.19 -12.98
CA GLU A 356 24.28 4.77 -12.75
C GLU A 356 23.90 4.42 -11.31
N ARG A 357 23.28 3.24 -11.13
CA ARG A 357 23.11 2.60 -9.81
C ARG A 357 24.17 1.53 -9.66
N LYS A 358 24.85 1.55 -8.52
CA LYS A 358 25.84 0.55 -8.16
C LYS A 358 25.25 -0.44 -7.16
N PHE A 359 25.45 -1.71 -7.40
CA PHE A 359 25.10 -2.80 -6.49
C PHE A 359 26.36 -3.56 -6.12
N TRP A 360 26.62 -3.69 -4.83
CA TRP A 360 27.67 -4.51 -4.29
C TRP A 360 27.27 -5.97 -4.39
N VAL A 361 28.26 -6.82 -4.73
CA VAL A 361 28.07 -8.26 -4.91
C VAL A 361 29.12 -8.99 -4.08
N PHE A 362 28.67 -9.90 -3.23
CA PHE A 362 29.55 -10.76 -2.46
C PHE A 362 29.17 -12.22 -2.71
N TYR A 363 30.13 -13.05 -3.01
CA TYR A 363 29.98 -14.49 -3.07
C TYR A 363 30.29 -15.06 -1.70
N CYS A 364 29.26 -15.56 -1.00
CA CYS A 364 29.31 -16.09 0.35
C CYS A 364 29.31 -17.62 0.30
N LYS A 365 30.23 -18.28 0.99
CA LYS A 365 30.42 -19.73 0.94
C LYS A 365 29.91 -20.42 2.21
N ASN A 366 29.35 -21.61 2.01
CA ASN A 366 28.96 -22.54 3.06
C ASN A 366 28.00 -21.92 4.08
N TYR A 367 26.75 -21.72 3.68
CA TYR A 367 25.70 -21.16 4.53
C TYR A 367 25.46 -22.04 5.78
N GLN A 368 25.45 -21.45 6.94
CA GLN A 368 25.19 -22.08 8.22
C GLN A 368 24.01 -21.38 8.92
N PRO A 369 22.79 -21.89 8.76
CA PRO A 369 21.64 -21.32 9.44
C PRO A 369 21.84 -21.39 10.96
N LYS A 370 21.64 -20.30 11.65
CA LYS A 370 21.66 -20.26 13.12
C LYS A 370 20.23 -20.49 13.61
N LYS A 371 20.10 -21.35 14.61
CA LYS A 371 18.83 -21.61 15.29
C LYS A 371 18.43 -20.44 16.20
#